data_bcc70e25c6a76cc0af1069d354d30b53
#
_entry.id   bcc70e25c6a76cc0af1069d354d30b53
#
_cell.length_a   1.000
_cell.length_b   1.000
_cell.length_c   1.000
_cell.angle_alpha   90.00
_cell.angle_beta   90.00
_cell.angle_gamma   90.00
#
_symmetry.space_group_name_H-M   'P 1'
#
loop_
_entity.id
_entity.type
_entity.pdbx_description
1 polymer ?
#
loop_
_entity_poly.entity_id
_entity_poly.type
_entity_poly.pdbx_seq_one_letter_code
_entity_poly.pdbx_strand_id
1 'polypeptide(L)'
;MKDNSTNLSQTIRYRSGSGYDHNHFPFVPLKERPNIIWPNGSKIAWCVYLFLEYLELDPPEGSIRDPRYGGALGSHFPDYLNYSVREHGNRIGFWRILDILDKYNIKPTVPVNAMLADRYPRMVQECIDRGWEIAGHGISATQMITSDISLPKEKETIAKSLETLQKIYGKKVKGWFGQDYSQSTSTFKLLSEFGIEYVADFPNDDSPYATNYNGLICIPNQSEWDDTQLMAVRRLMPWRWRDVVCEAFDYLYNDCLLYTSPSPRD
;
A
#
# COMPACT_ATOMS: atom_id res chain seq x y z
N MET A 1 -11.09 -34.37 -7.66
CA MET A 1 -9.80 -33.73 -7.29
C MET A 1 -9.12 -33.32 -8.58
N LYS A 2 -9.24 -32.05 -8.96
CA LYS A 2 -8.47 -31.49 -10.10
C LYS A 2 -7.09 -31.15 -9.56
N ASP A 3 -6.11 -31.70 -10.24
CA ASP A 3 -4.70 -31.65 -9.93
C ASP A 3 -4.19 -30.19 -9.86
N ASN A 4 -3.95 -29.68 -8.65
CA ASN A 4 -3.35 -28.38 -8.42
C ASN A 4 -1.86 -28.29 -8.81
N SER A 5 -1.27 -29.41 -9.29
CA SER A 5 0.14 -29.48 -9.69
C SER A 5 0.45 -28.70 -10.98
N THR A 6 -0.53 -28.55 -11.85
CA THR A 6 -0.38 -27.84 -13.13
C THR A 6 -0.26 -26.33 -12.98
N ASN A 7 -0.92 -25.74 -11.99
CA ASN A 7 -0.84 -24.29 -11.78
C ASN A 7 0.47 -23.87 -11.09
N LEU A 8 0.96 -24.64 -10.13
CA LEU A 8 2.26 -24.36 -9.50
C LEU A 8 3.42 -24.43 -10.49
N SER A 9 3.38 -25.38 -11.44
CA SER A 9 4.43 -25.52 -12.44
C SER A 9 4.44 -24.38 -13.46
N GLN A 10 3.27 -23.80 -13.78
CA GLN A 10 3.17 -22.62 -14.64
C GLN A 10 3.61 -21.34 -13.90
N THR A 11 3.24 -21.19 -12.64
CA THR A 11 3.67 -20.08 -11.80
C THR A 11 5.19 -20.12 -11.56
N ILE A 12 5.75 -21.33 -11.35
CA ILE A 12 7.20 -21.54 -11.22
C ILE A 12 7.93 -21.26 -12.55
N ARG A 13 7.32 -21.50 -13.71
CA ARG A 13 7.92 -21.17 -15.02
C ARG A 13 8.04 -19.67 -15.26
N TYR A 14 7.15 -18.85 -14.73
CA TYR A 14 7.28 -17.39 -14.77
C TYR A 14 8.38 -16.87 -13.85
N ARG A 15 8.69 -17.58 -12.80
CA ARG A 15 9.83 -17.36 -11.91
C ARG A 15 11.06 -18.15 -12.34
N SER A 16 11.13 -18.49 -13.63
CA SER A 16 11.93 -19.55 -14.14
C SER A 16 13.40 -19.29 -14.11
N GLY A 17 14.06 -20.22 -13.61
CA GLY A 17 15.48 -20.41 -13.72
C GLY A 17 16.14 -20.44 -12.36
N SER A 18 17.14 -21.27 -12.22
CA SER A 18 18.08 -21.20 -11.13
C SER A 18 18.70 -19.81 -11.09
N GLY A 19 18.63 -19.14 -9.94
CA GLY A 19 19.12 -17.77 -9.81
C GLY A 19 18.22 -16.68 -10.39
N TYR A 20 16.90 -16.95 -10.52
CA TYR A 20 15.94 -15.90 -10.90
C TYR A 20 16.01 -14.72 -9.93
N ASP A 21 16.10 -13.54 -10.50
CA ASP A 21 16.00 -12.27 -9.83
C ASP A 21 15.11 -11.34 -10.66
N HIS A 22 14.76 -10.18 -10.13
CA HIS A 22 14.00 -9.16 -10.86
C HIS A 22 14.93 -8.14 -11.52
N ASN A 23 14.37 -7.42 -12.49
CA ASN A 23 15.04 -6.30 -13.16
C ASN A 23 14.28 -4.97 -12.97
N HIS A 24 13.49 -4.84 -11.91
CA HIS A 24 12.69 -3.63 -11.69
C HIS A 24 13.53 -2.44 -11.25
N PHE A 25 14.58 -2.69 -10.50
CA PHE A 25 15.54 -1.68 -10.03
C PHE A 25 16.92 -2.30 -9.81
N PRO A 26 18.01 -1.52 -9.93
CA PRO A 26 19.35 -2.01 -9.70
C PRO A 26 19.62 -2.23 -8.21
N PHE A 27 20.47 -3.19 -7.89
CA PHE A 27 21.04 -3.30 -6.56
C PHE A 27 22.18 -2.27 -6.42
N VAL A 28 21.99 -1.27 -5.54
CA VAL A 28 22.99 -0.25 -5.25
C VAL A 28 23.26 -0.23 -3.75
N PRO A 29 24.42 -0.71 -3.29
CA PRO A 29 24.79 -0.69 -1.88
C PRO A 29 24.83 0.73 -1.30
N LEU A 30 24.53 0.89 -0.02
CA LEU A 30 24.52 2.18 0.66
C LEU A 30 25.79 3.03 0.42
N LYS A 31 26.96 2.39 0.39
CA LYS A 31 28.25 3.06 0.19
C LYS A 31 28.49 3.60 -1.23
N GLU A 32 27.68 3.16 -2.18
CA GLU A 32 27.78 3.56 -3.60
C GLU A 32 26.69 4.57 -3.99
N ARG A 33 25.84 4.96 -3.04
CA ARG A 33 24.73 5.90 -3.28
C ARG A 33 25.15 7.33 -3.12
N PRO A 34 24.59 8.25 -3.92
CA PRO A 34 24.72 9.67 -3.65
C PRO A 34 24.00 10.02 -2.34
N ASN A 35 24.58 10.95 -1.58
CA ASN A 35 23.90 11.49 -0.42
C ASN A 35 22.61 12.21 -0.84
N ILE A 36 21.51 11.86 -0.21
CA ILE A 36 20.24 12.56 -0.41
C ILE A 36 20.28 13.87 0.39
N ILE A 37 19.98 14.95 -0.31
CA ILE A 37 19.80 16.26 0.32
C ILE A 37 18.30 16.54 0.36
N TRP A 38 17.73 16.48 1.55
CA TRP A 38 16.31 16.81 1.75
C TRP A 38 16.06 18.31 1.60
N PRO A 39 14.87 18.71 1.10
CA PRO A 39 14.49 20.12 1.02
C PRO A 39 14.68 20.86 2.36
N ASN A 40 15.06 22.13 2.27
CA ASN A 40 15.25 23.01 3.43
C ASN A 40 16.30 22.56 4.47
N GLY A 41 17.24 21.69 4.07
CA GLY A 41 18.24 21.15 4.99
C GLY A 41 17.67 20.20 6.04
N SER A 42 16.49 19.64 5.80
CA SER A 42 15.89 18.64 6.68
C SER A 42 16.75 17.39 6.76
N LYS A 43 16.80 16.75 7.91
CA LYS A 43 17.56 15.52 8.12
C LYS A 43 16.77 14.27 7.75
N ILE A 44 15.45 14.35 7.81
CA ILE A 44 14.56 13.22 7.58
C ILE A 44 13.34 13.66 6.79
N ALA A 45 12.81 12.79 5.97
CA ALA A 45 11.49 12.93 5.38
C ALA A 45 10.51 12.03 6.15
N TRP A 46 9.45 12.61 6.67
CA TRP A 46 8.39 11.90 7.37
C TRP A 46 7.18 11.75 6.44
N CYS A 47 6.80 10.52 6.13
CA CYS A 47 5.62 10.22 5.35
C CYS A 47 4.59 9.49 6.21
N VAL A 48 3.37 10.01 6.27
CA VAL A 48 2.23 9.35 6.91
C VAL A 48 1.31 8.84 5.83
N TYR A 49 0.95 7.56 5.88
CA TYR A 49 0.02 6.94 4.96
C TYR A 49 -1.28 6.59 5.69
N LEU A 50 -2.40 7.11 5.19
CA LEU A 50 -3.74 6.81 5.69
C LEU A 50 -4.46 5.95 4.67
N PHE A 51 -4.46 4.63 4.86
CA PHE A 51 -5.11 3.70 3.95
C PHE A 51 -6.63 3.72 4.11
N LEU A 52 -7.33 3.93 3.00
CA LEU A 52 -8.78 3.85 2.94
C LEU A 52 -9.18 2.62 2.10
N GLU A 53 -9.57 1.57 2.79
CA GLU A 53 -9.83 0.26 2.22
C GLU A 53 -11.30 -0.12 2.29
N TYR A 54 -11.74 -0.87 1.28
CA TYR A 54 -13.04 -1.51 1.24
C TYR A 54 -12.89 -3.03 1.16
N LEU A 55 -13.45 -3.72 2.12
CA LEU A 55 -13.52 -5.18 2.13
C LEU A 55 -14.87 -5.63 1.56
N GLU A 56 -14.85 -6.40 0.48
CA GLU A 56 -16.07 -6.98 -0.07
C GLU A 56 -16.51 -8.18 0.79
N LEU A 57 -17.81 -8.22 1.12
CA LEU A 57 -18.38 -9.36 1.83
C LEU A 57 -18.37 -10.61 0.94
N ASP A 58 -18.66 -10.42 -0.35
CA ASP A 58 -18.68 -11.46 -1.38
C ASP A 58 -17.88 -10.98 -2.60
N PRO A 59 -16.55 -11.18 -2.61
CA PRO A 59 -15.70 -10.74 -3.71
C PRO A 59 -15.88 -11.62 -4.94
N PRO A 60 -15.51 -11.13 -6.14
CA PRO A 60 -15.56 -11.89 -7.38
C PRO A 60 -14.86 -13.25 -7.27
N GLU A 61 -15.38 -14.25 -7.99
CA GLU A 61 -14.75 -15.57 -8.08
C GLU A 61 -13.32 -15.45 -8.59
N GLY A 62 -12.40 -16.20 -7.97
CA GLY A 62 -10.97 -16.14 -8.30
C GLY A 62 -10.21 -14.94 -7.71
N SER A 63 -10.88 -14.10 -6.92
CA SER A 63 -10.19 -13.02 -6.19
C SER A 63 -9.19 -13.60 -5.19
N ILE A 64 -7.98 -13.02 -5.19
CA ILE A 64 -6.92 -13.38 -4.26
C ILE A 64 -7.08 -12.48 -3.03
N ARG A 65 -7.14 -13.10 -1.87
CA ARG A 65 -7.25 -12.44 -0.56
C ARG A 65 -6.01 -12.72 0.26
N ASP A 66 -5.69 -11.80 1.13
CA ASP A 66 -4.71 -12.05 2.17
C ASP A 66 -5.24 -13.10 3.17
N PRO A 67 -4.59 -14.25 3.30
CA PRO A 67 -5.01 -15.31 4.20
C PRO A 67 -5.00 -14.91 5.69
N ARG A 68 -4.25 -13.88 6.05
CA ARG A 68 -4.21 -13.35 7.43
C ARG A 68 -5.55 -12.80 7.89
N TYR A 69 -6.36 -12.31 6.97
CA TYR A 69 -7.69 -11.77 7.25
C TYR A 69 -8.80 -12.82 7.12
N GLY A 70 -8.47 -14.02 6.64
CA GLY A 70 -9.38 -15.15 6.57
C GLY A 70 -9.33 -15.96 7.86
N GLY A 71 -10.22 -15.73 8.80
CA GLY A 71 -10.47 -16.69 9.84
C GLY A 71 -9.75 -16.54 11.17
N ALA A 72 -9.14 -15.41 11.49
CA ALA A 72 -8.61 -15.15 12.84
C ALA A 72 -9.70 -15.28 13.93
N LEU A 73 -10.97 -15.14 13.55
CA LEU A 73 -12.14 -15.23 14.43
C LEU A 73 -13.16 -16.27 13.93
N GLY A 74 -12.73 -17.19 13.05
CA GLY A 74 -13.60 -18.17 12.39
C GLY A 74 -14.07 -17.64 11.02
N SER A 75 -13.89 -18.47 9.98
CA SER A 75 -14.35 -18.14 8.64
C SER A 75 -15.73 -18.72 8.43
N HIS A 76 -16.74 -17.92 8.64
CA HIS A 76 -18.09 -18.24 8.17
C HIS A 76 -18.36 -17.51 6.88
N PHE A 77 -19.09 -18.10 5.96
CA PHE A 77 -19.58 -17.39 4.78
C PHE A 77 -21.09 -17.11 4.96
N PRO A 78 -21.52 -15.87 4.79
CA PRO A 78 -20.73 -14.61 4.66
C PRO A 78 -20.07 -14.22 5.99
N ASP A 79 -18.84 -13.64 5.91
CA ASP A 79 -18.07 -13.25 7.08
C ASP A 79 -18.43 -11.83 7.54
N TYR A 80 -19.59 -11.70 8.16
CA TYR A 80 -20.07 -10.42 8.70
C TYR A 80 -19.21 -9.88 9.83
N LEU A 81 -18.48 -10.73 10.56
CA LEU A 81 -17.65 -10.28 11.66
C LEU A 81 -16.45 -9.47 11.14
N ASN A 82 -15.64 -10.07 10.25
CA ASN A 82 -14.50 -9.36 9.66
C ASN A 82 -14.97 -8.14 8.84
N TYR A 83 -16.06 -8.25 8.11
CA TYR A 83 -16.66 -7.13 7.40
C TYR A 83 -17.00 -5.96 8.33
N SER A 84 -17.70 -6.23 9.45
CA SER A 84 -18.14 -5.18 10.38
C SER A 84 -16.99 -4.57 11.17
N VAL A 85 -15.95 -5.33 11.50
CA VAL A 85 -14.72 -4.79 12.11
C VAL A 85 -14.06 -3.78 11.18
N ARG A 86 -13.94 -4.11 9.88
CA ARG A 86 -13.38 -3.18 8.87
C ARG A 86 -14.26 -1.95 8.68
N GLU A 87 -15.58 -2.14 8.67
CA GLU A 87 -16.52 -1.05 8.55
C GLU A 87 -16.49 -0.09 9.73
N HIS A 88 -16.15 -0.56 10.94
CA HIS A 88 -15.94 0.33 12.10
C HIS A 88 -14.90 1.40 11.83
N GLY A 89 -13.79 1.07 11.15
CA GLY A 89 -12.80 2.05 10.75
C GLY A 89 -13.35 3.12 9.83
N ASN A 90 -14.05 2.70 8.79
CA ASN A 90 -14.66 3.65 7.85
C ASN A 90 -15.75 4.51 8.50
N ARG A 91 -16.49 3.97 9.46
CA ARG A 91 -17.60 4.67 10.13
C ARG A 91 -17.17 5.56 11.29
N ILE A 92 -16.13 5.17 12.02
CA ILE A 92 -15.73 5.80 13.27
C ILE A 92 -14.24 6.18 13.27
N GLY A 93 -13.36 5.21 12.98
CA GLY A 93 -11.91 5.36 13.07
C GLY A 93 -11.39 6.51 12.22
N PHE A 94 -11.76 6.52 10.95
CA PHE A 94 -11.37 7.57 10.00
C PHE A 94 -11.66 8.99 10.53
N TRP A 95 -12.87 9.23 11.04
CA TRP A 95 -13.27 10.55 11.51
C TRP A 95 -12.48 11.01 12.73
N ARG A 96 -12.15 10.08 13.63
CA ARG A 96 -11.29 10.39 14.80
C ARG A 96 -9.84 10.68 14.39
N ILE A 97 -9.35 10.00 13.37
CA ILE A 97 -8.00 10.23 12.83
C ILE A 97 -7.93 11.59 12.15
N LEU A 98 -8.96 12.02 11.40
CA LEU A 98 -9.02 13.36 10.83
C LEU A 98 -8.79 14.45 11.88
N ASP A 99 -9.49 14.37 13.01
CA ASP A 99 -9.35 15.35 14.10
C ASP A 99 -7.91 15.43 14.64
N ILE A 100 -7.24 14.27 14.71
CA ILE A 100 -5.85 14.19 15.18
C ILE A 100 -4.89 14.79 14.14
N LEU A 101 -5.05 14.42 12.87
CA LEU A 101 -4.20 14.92 11.79
C LEU A 101 -4.37 16.44 11.62
N ASP A 102 -5.59 16.94 11.70
CA ASP A 102 -5.89 18.38 11.67
C ASP A 102 -5.24 19.10 12.85
N LYS A 103 -5.37 18.55 14.07
CA LYS A 103 -4.78 19.11 15.28
C LYS A 103 -3.27 19.32 15.19
N TYR A 104 -2.58 18.37 14.55
CA TYR A 104 -1.12 18.42 14.41
C TYR A 104 -0.66 18.94 13.03
N ASN A 105 -1.59 19.40 12.19
CA ASN A 105 -1.32 19.88 10.83
C ASN A 105 -0.53 18.85 9.99
N ILE A 106 -0.86 17.58 10.14
CA ILE A 106 -0.25 16.47 9.37
C ILE A 106 -1.07 16.23 8.11
N LYS A 107 -0.40 16.21 6.97
CA LYS A 107 -1.01 15.92 5.67
C LYS A 107 -0.52 14.54 5.19
N PRO A 108 -1.33 13.49 5.35
CA PRO A 108 -0.97 12.17 4.87
C PRO A 108 -1.09 12.07 3.34
N THR A 109 -0.37 11.12 2.76
CA THR A 109 -0.77 10.53 1.47
C THR A 109 -1.83 9.46 1.76
N VAL A 110 -2.89 9.45 0.96
CA VAL A 110 -4.06 8.59 1.19
C VAL A 110 -4.19 7.57 0.07
N PRO A 111 -3.68 6.34 0.25
CA PRO A 111 -3.97 5.23 -0.65
C PRO A 111 -5.44 4.83 -0.53
N VAL A 112 -6.17 4.80 -1.65
CA VAL A 112 -7.62 4.58 -1.67
C VAL A 112 -8.00 3.46 -2.62
N ASN A 113 -8.79 2.49 -2.15
CA ASN A 113 -9.45 1.56 -3.04
C ASN A 113 -10.52 2.26 -3.88
N ALA A 114 -10.59 1.95 -5.18
CA ALA A 114 -11.59 2.52 -6.07
C ALA A 114 -13.03 2.26 -5.57
N MET A 115 -13.28 1.07 -5.04
CA MET A 115 -14.59 0.70 -4.51
C MET A 115 -14.96 1.49 -3.26
N LEU A 116 -14.00 1.83 -2.40
CA LEU A 116 -14.25 2.73 -1.27
C LEU A 116 -14.66 4.12 -1.77
N ALA A 117 -13.95 4.64 -2.76
CA ALA A 117 -14.24 5.94 -3.33
C ALA A 117 -15.66 6.02 -3.92
N ASP A 118 -16.10 4.96 -4.59
CA ASP A 118 -17.47 4.87 -5.14
C ASP A 118 -18.54 4.74 -4.03
N ARG A 119 -18.27 3.97 -2.98
CA ARG A 119 -19.25 3.68 -1.93
C ARG A 119 -19.30 4.73 -0.82
N TYR A 120 -18.15 5.30 -0.49
CA TYR A 120 -18.00 6.28 0.59
C TYR A 120 -17.31 7.57 0.10
N PRO A 121 -17.84 8.22 -0.96
CA PRO A 121 -17.19 9.37 -1.61
C PRO A 121 -16.94 10.53 -0.65
N ARG A 122 -17.73 10.64 0.43
CA ARG A 122 -17.54 11.68 1.45
C ARG A 122 -16.19 11.54 2.16
N MET A 123 -15.73 10.32 2.44
CA MET A 123 -14.42 10.12 3.08
C MET A 123 -13.30 10.66 2.20
N VAL A 124 -13.35 10.35 0.90
CA VAL A 124 -12.35 10.84 -0.07
C VAL A 124 -12.44 12.35 -0.23
N GLN A 125 -13.67 12.91 -0.25
CA GLN A 125 -13.87 14.36 -0.33
C GLN A 125 -13.28 15.11 0.86
N GLU A 126 -13.41 14.58 2.09
CA GLU A 126 -12.77 15.17 3.28
C GLU A 126 -11.24 15.23 3.16
N CYS A 127 -10.63 14.22 2.54
CA CYS A 127 -9.18 14.24 2.25
C CYS A 127 -8.81 15.28 1.20
N ILE A 128 -9.62 15.39 0.14
CA ILE A 128 -9.41 16.35 -0.95
C ILE A 128 -9.55 17.79 -0.46
N ASP A 129 -10.55 18.07 0.37
CA ASP A 129 -10.82 19.40 0.92
C ASP A 129 -9.66 19.89 1.82
N ARG A 130 -8.94 18.97 2.47
CA ARG A 130 -7.72 19.24 3.24
C ARG A 130 -6.47 19.38 2.38
N GLY A 131 -6.59 19.18 1.06
CA GLY A 131 -5.47 19.23 0.13
C GLY A 131 -4.52 18.03 0.26
N TRP A 132 -5.00 16.90 0.77
CA TRP A 132 -4.21 15.69 0.88
C TRP A 132 -4.04 15.00 -0.47
N GLU A 133 -2.95 14.28 -0.63
CA GLU A 133 -2.69 13.49 -1.83
C GLU A 133 -3.50 12.21 -1.81
N ILE A 134 -4.17 11.91 -2.94
CA ILE A 134 -4.85 10.63 -3.16
C ILE A 134 -3.95 9.76 -4.02
N ALA A 135 -3.66 8.55 -3.56
CA ALA A 135 -2.89 7.53 -4.28
C ALA A 135 -3.75 6.32 -4.65
N GLY A 136 -3.35 5.59 -5.68
CA GLY A 136 -4.03 4.37 -6.09
C GLY A 136 -3.74 3.20 -5.14
N HIS A 137 -4.78 2.39 -4.85
CA HIS A 137 -4.68 1.23 -3.98
C HIS A 137 -5.54 0.05 -4.49
N GLY A 138 -5.59 -0.14 -5.80
CA GLY A 138 -6.38 -1.18 -6.42
C GLY A 138 -7.90 -0.96 -6.34
N ILE A 139 -8.65 -2.03 -6.55
CA ILE A 139 -10.13 -1.97 -6.56
C ILE A 139 -10.68 -2.10 -5.15
N SER A 140 -10.28 -3.13 -4.40
CA SER A 140 -10.73 -3.41 -3.04
C SER A 140 -9.67 -4.22 -2.29
N ALA A 141 -9.78 -4.30 -0.97
CA ALA A 141 -8.89 -5.10 -0.12
C ALA A 141 -8.98 -6.61 -0.38
N THR A 142 -10.02 -7.06 -1.08
CA THR A 142 -10.24 -8.46 -1.42
C THR A 142 -9.82 -8.84 -2.84
N GLN A 143 -9.28 -7.90 -3.61
CA GLN A 143 -8.83 -8.10 -4.99
C GLN A 143 -7.35 -7.72 -5.14
N MET A 144 -6.48 -8.58 -4.61
CA MET A 144 -5.02 -8.38 -4.70
C MET A 144 -4.51 -8.60 -6.12
N ILE A 145 -3.50 -7.82 -6.51
CA ILE A 145 -2.77 -8.03 -7.77
C ILE A 145 -1.61 -8.97 -7.50
N THR A 146 -1.58 -10.10 -8.21
CA THR A 146 -0.46 -11.04 -8.20
C THR A 146 -0.23 -11.57 -9.62
N SER A 147 0.84 -12.33 -9.83
CA SER A 147 1.13 -12.95 -11.13
C SER A 147 0.15 -14.10 -11.51
N ASP A 148 -0.84 -14.39 -10.66
CA ASP A 148 -1.90 -15.37 -10.97
C ASP A 148 -3.02 -14.77 -11.83
N ILE A 149 -3.12 -13.44 -11.90
CA ILE A 149 -4.05 -12.76 -12.81
C ILE A 149 -3.41 -12.54 -14.17
N SER A 150 -4.22 -12.54 -15.23
CA SER A 150 -3.71 -12.28 -16.58
C SER A 150 -3.31 -10.82 -16.77
N LEU A 151 -2.31 -10.56 -17.60
CA LEU A 151 -1.85 -9.21 -17.94
C LEU A 151 -2.99 -8.26 -18.40
N PRO A 152 -3.92 -8.67 -19.29
CA PRO A 152 -5.05 -7.82 -19.64
C PRO A 152 -5.95 -7.48 -18.45
N LYS A 153 -6.17 -8.43 -17.54
CA LYS A 153 -7.00 -8.22 -16.34
C LYS A 153 -6.32 -7.30 -15.36
N GLU A 154 -5.02 -7.44 -15.16
CA GLU A 154 -4.24 -6.53 -14.33
C GLU A 154 -4.30 -5.10 -14.88
N LYS A 155 -4.07 -4.94 -16.19
CA LYS A 155 -4.16 -3.64 -16.87
C LYS A 155 -5.54 -2.99 -16.70
N GLU A 156 -6.62 -3.78 -16.86
CA GLU A 156 -7.99 -3.32 -16.62
C GLU A 156 -8.20 -2.90 -15.16
N THR A 157 -7.71 -3.68 -14.22
CA THR A 157 -7.82 -3.42 -12.77
C THR A 157 -7.15 -2.09 -12.38
N ILE A 158 -5.91 -1.89 -12.84
CA ILE A 158 -5.17 -0.64 -12.60
C ILE A 158 -5.88 0.54 -13.26
N ALA A 159 -6.26 0.41 -14.55
CA ALA A 159 -6.96 1.46 -15.28
C ALA A 159 -8.25 1.88 -14.57
N LYS A 160 -9.11 0.93 -14.22
CA LYS A 160 -10.36 1.18 -13.51
C LYS A 160 -10.14 1.85 -12.16
N SER A 161 -9.14 1.42 -11.40
CA SER A 161 -8.78 2.05 -10.13
C SER A 161 -8.41 3.52 -10.33
N LEU A 162 -7.51 3.80 -11.27
CA LEU A 162 -7.04 5.16 -11.54
C LEU A 162 -8.15 6.07 -12.10
N GLU A 163 -8.96 5.58 -13.04
CA GLU A 163 -10.08 6.32 -13.62
C GLU A 163 -11.10 6.72 -12.55
N THR A 164 -11.47 5.79 -11.67
CA THR A 164 -12.41 6.06 -10.58
C THR A 164 -11.87 7.13 -9.64
N LEU A 165 -10.62 6.99 -9.21
CA LEU A 165 -10.00 7.94 -8.29
C LEU A 165 -9.79 9.31 -8.92
N GLN A 166 -9.32 9.39 -10.16
CA GLN A 166 -9.09 10.66 -10.85
C GLN A 166 -10.38 11.43 -11.11
N LYS A 167 -11.50 10.72 -11.34
CA LYS A 167 -12.82 11.34 -11.49
C LYS A 167 -13.25 12.06 -10.21
N ILE A 168 -13.00 11.49 -9.04
CA ILE A 168 -13.37 12.08 -7.74
C ILE A 168 -12.34 13.13 -7.33
N TYR A 169 -11.05 12.82 -7.47
CA TYR A 169 -9.94 13.67 -7.07
C TYR A 169 -9.83 14.94 -7.93
N GLY A 170 -10.29 14.90 -9.18
CA GLY A 170 -10.17 16.02 -10.13
C GLY A 170 -8.73 16.30 -10.59
N LYS A 171 -7.78 15.44 -10.24
CA LYS A 171 -6.35 15.53 -10.58
C LYS A 171 -5.82 14.17 -10.98
N LYS A 172 -4.63 14.16 -11.59
CA LYS A 172 -3.90 12.93 -11.87
C LYS A 172 -3.45 12.27 -10.57
N VAL A 173 -3.71 10.98 -10.43
CA VAL A 173 -3.13 10.14 -9.38
C VAL A 173 -1.68 9.85 -9.73
N LYS A 174 -0.76 10.11 -8.81
CA LYS A 174 0.69 10.02 -9.02
C LYS A 174 1.33 8.83 -8.32
N GLY A 175 0.78 8.42 -7.19
CA GLY A 175 1.29 7.35 -6.35
C GLY A 175 0.48 6.07 -6.47
N TRP A 176 1.14 4.94 -6.25
CA TRP A 176 0.52 3.63 -6.18
C TRP A 176 1.02 2.86 -4.97
N PHE A 177 0.08 2.22 -4.29
CA PHE A 177 0.29 1.27 -3.21
C PHE A 177 -0.45 -0.02 -3.58
N GLY A 178 0.24 -1.14 -3.71
CA GLY A 178 -0.38 -2.43 -3.92
C GLY A 178 -1.17 -2.85 -2.69
N GLN A 179 -2.33 -3.48 -2.90
CA GLN A 179 -3.10 -4.02 -1.80
C GLN A 179 -2.25 -5.06 -1.04
N ASP A 180 -2.01 -4.81 0.23
CA ASP A 180 -1.10 -5.62 1.07
C ASP A 180 0.30 -5.82 0.44
N TYR A 181 0.87 -4.77 -0.15
CA TYR A 181 2.17 -4.76 -0.85
C TYR A 181 2.23 -5.73 -2.04
N SER A 182 1.09 -6.25 -2.51
CA SER A 182 1.05 -7.23 -3.58
C SER A 182 1.28 -6.62 -4.96
N GLN A 183 2.05 -7.32 -5.76
CA GLN A 183 2.34 -6.96 -7.14
C GLN A 183 2.52 -8.21 -8.01
N SER A 184 2.29 -8.06 -9.31
CA SER A 184 2.72 -9.03 -10.33
C SER A 184 4.11 -8.66 -10.87
N THR A 185 4.66 -9.54 -11.70
CA THR A 185 5.87 -9.25 -12.46
C THR A 185 5.69 -8.13 -13.50
N SER A 186 4.46 -7.73 -13.79
CA SER A 186 4.12 -6.70 -14.79
C SER A 186 3.73 -5.37 -14.20
N THR A 187 3.45 -5.30 -12.90
CA THR A 187 2.87 -4.12 -12.25
C THR A 187 3.70 -2.86 -12.48
N PHE A 188 5.01 -2.90 -12.28
CA PHE A 188 5.89 -1.75 -12.51
C PHE A 188 5.79 -1.17 -13.91
N LYS A 189 5.80 -2.05 -14.91
CA LYS A 189 5.67 -1.66 -16.31
C LYS A 189 4.32 -0.97 -16.56
N LEU A 190 3.25 -1.57 -16.08
CA LEU A 190 1.90 -1.02 -16.24
C LEU A 190 1.76 0.33 -15.52
N LEU A 191 2.25 0.46 -14.31
CA LEU A 191 2.21 1.72 -13.56
C LEU A 191 2.97 2.84 -14.30
N SER A 192 4.15 2.54 -14.84
CA SER A 192 4.89 3.48 -15.68
C SER A 192 4.13 3.85 -16.96
N GLU A 193 3.48 2.89 -17.64
CA GLU A 193 2.64 3.15 -18.81
C GLU A 193 1.43 4.05 -18.48
N PHE A 194 0.83 3.91 -17.30
CA PHE A 194 -0.24 4.78 -16.81
C PHE A 194 0.28 6.13 -16.27
N GLY A 195 1.59 6.32 -16.24
CA GLY A 195 2.24 7.55 -15.82
C GLY A 195 2.16 7.78 -14.31
N ILE A 196 2.16 6.72 -13.52
CA ILE A 196 2.41 6.78 -12.09
C ILE A 196 3.86 7.21 -11.86
N GLU A 197 4.06 8.09 -10.90
CA GLU A 197 5.37 8.69 -10.62
C GLU A 197 6.12 7.96 -9.51
N TYR A 198 5.39 7.33 -8.56
CA TYR A 198 6.01 6.53 -7.50
C TYR A 198 5.18 5.32 -7.07
N VAL A 199 5.87 4.31 -6.56
CA VAL A 199 5.29 3.13 -5.91
C VAL A 199 5.88 2.98 -4.52
N ALA A 200 5.05 2.58 -3.54
CA ALA A 200 5.45 2.46 -2.15
C ALA A 200 5.10 1.07 -1.57
N ASP A 201 5.66 0.01 -2.20
CA ASP A 201 5.37 -1.39 -1.85
C ASP A 201 6.61 -2.16 -1.37
N PHE A 202 7.78 -1.53 -1.35
CA PHE A 202 9.03 -2.23 -1.04
C PHE A 202 9.68 -1.67 0.23
N PRO A 203 9.84 -2.48 1.29
CA PRO A 203 10.53 -2.08 2.52
C PRO A 203 12.03 -2.40 2.46
N ASN A 204 12.66 -2.29 1.31
CA ASN A 204 14.02 -2.77 1.05
C ASN A 204 15.09 -1.70 1.12
N ASP A 205 14.74 -0.48 1.51
CA ASP A 205 15.64 0.67 1.52
C ASP A 205 15.21 1.72 2.54
N ASP A 206 16.14 2.60 2.92
CA ASP A 206 15.90 3.76 3.79
C ASP A 206 15.77 5.06 3.01
N SER A 207 15.80 4.99 1.68
CA SER A 207 15.80 6.16 0.79
C SER A 207 15.08 5.89 -0.50
N PRO A 208 14.37 6.87 -1.09
CA PRO A 208 13.79 6.73 -2.41
C PRO A 208 14.86 6.41 -3.47
N TYR A 209 14.52 5.56 -4.41
CA TYR A 209 15.43 5.15 -5.48
C TYR A 209 14.72 5.02 -6.83
N ALA A 210 15.52 5.17 -7.89
CA ALA A 210 15.02 5.03 -9.27
C ALA A 210 14.75 3.57 -9.62
N THR A 211 13.74 3.35 -10.45
CA THR A 211 13.47 2.07 -11.08
C THR A 211 14.00 2.04 -12.51
N ASN A 212 14.00 0.85 -13.12
CA ASN A 212 14.32 0.69 -14.55
C ASN A 212 13.17 1.10 -15.49
N TYR A 213 12.11 1.70 -14.94
CA TYR A 213 10.95 2.20 -15.68
C TYR A 213 10.94 3.73 -15.66
N ASN A 214 10.86 4.34 -16.85
CA ASN A 214 10.96 5.78 -16.97
C ASN A 214 9.90 6.53 -16.14
N GLY A 215 10.38 7.46 -15.31
CA GLY A 215 9.53 8.31 -14.48
C GLY A 215 8.92 7.63 -13.24
N LEU A 216 9.22 6.36 -12.99
CA LEU A 216 8.74 5.64 -11.81
C LEU A 216 9.86 5.48 -10.79
N ILE A 217 9.63 5.94 -9.57
CA ILE A 217 10.54 5.75 -8.43
C ILE A 217 9.91 4.83 -7.37
N CYS A 218 10.73 4.16 -6.57
CA CYS A 218 10.30 3.52 -5.34
C CYS A 218 10.48 4.47 -4.16
N ILE A 219 9.44 4.59 -3.33
CA ILE A 219 9.51 5.20 -2.01
C ILE A 219 9.41 4.03 -1.02
N PRO A 220 10.47 3.71 -0.27
CA PRO A 220 10.42 2.60 0.67
C PRO A 220 9.33 2.80 1.70
N ASN A 221 8.57 1.74 1.96
CA ASN A 221 7.50 1.72 2.95
C ASN A 221 7.84 0.67 4.01
N GLN A 222 8.25 1.15 5.17
CA GLN A 222 8.76 0.32 6.26
C GLN A 222 7.60 -0.39 6.99
N SER A 223 7.12 -1.47 6.41
CA SER A 223 6.03 -2.28 6.98
C SER A 223 6.31 -2.80 8.39
N GLU A 224 7.58 -2.92 8.78
CA GLU A 224 7.96 -3.39 10.11
C GLU A 224 7.48 -2.48 11.25
N TRP A 225 7.20 -1.22 10.96
CA TRP A 225 6.73 -0.23 11.94
C TRP A 225 5.26 0.13 11.78
N ASP A 226 4.58 -0.48 10.81
CA ASP A 226 3.17 -0.23 10.64
C ASP A 226 2.34 -0.82 11.79
N ASP A 227 1.18 -0.26 11.99
CA ASP A 227 0.26 -0.67 13.05
C ASP A 227 -0.26 -2.10 12.83
N THR A 228 -0.48 -2.51 11.58
CA THR A 228 -0.91 -3.87 11.26
C THR A 228 0.14 -4.89 11.66
N GLN A 229 1.42 -4.66 11.29
CA GLN A 229 2.48 -5.58 11.66
C GLN A 229 2.73 -5.60 13.18
N LEU A 230 2.80 -4.45 13.80
CA LEU A 230 3.14 -4.40 15.22
C LEU A 230 1.96 -4.73 16.13
N MET A 231 0.76 -4.19 15.87
CA MET A 231 -0.39 -4.41 16.76
C MET A 231 -1.21 -5.63 16.38
N ALA A 232 -1.54 -5.84 15.10
CA ALA A 232 -2.38 -6.96 14.71
C ALA A 232 -1.62 -8.27 14.57
N VAL A 233 -0.44 -8.27 13.92
CA VAL A 233 0.35 -9.48 13.69
C VAL A 233 1.22 -9.82 14.91
N ARG A 234 2.03 -8.89 15.40
CA ARG A 234 2.93 -9.09 16.56
C ARG A 234 2.24 -8.85 17.91
N ARG A 235 0.99 -8.40 17.91
CA ARG A 235 0.14 -8.19 19.10
C ARG A 235 0.75 -7.26 20.16
N LEU A 236 1.48 -6.25 19.70
CA LEU A 236 1.98 -5.23 20.61
C LEU A 236 0.83 -4.33 21.10
N MET A 237 0.94 -3.92 22.35
CA MET A 237 0.01 -2.95 22.88
C MET A 237 0.28 -1.53 22.31
N PRO A 238 -0.72 -0.66 22.15
CA PRO A 238 -0.57 0.64 21.49
C PRO A 238 0.56 1.51 22.04
N TRP A 239 0.82 1.48 23.36
CA TRP A 239 1.92 2.24 23.95
C TRP A 239 3.30 1.69 23.55
N ARG A 240 3.45 0.38 23.36
CA ARG A 240 4.70 -0.22 22.86
C ARG A 240 4.91 0.07 21.39
N TRP A 241 3.84 0.12 20.59
CA TRP A 241 3.93 0.58 19.20
C TRP A 241 4.46 2.02 19.13
N ARG A 242 3.90 2.94 19.95
CA ARG A 242 4.41 4.31 20.08
C ARG A 242 5.90 4.34 20.39
N ASP A 243 6.35 3.56 21.37
CA ASP A 243 7.74 3.56 21.81
C ASP A 243 8.66 3.09 20.66
N VAL A 244 8.29 2.00 19.96
CA VAL A 244 9.05 1.48 18.79
C VAL A 244 9.13 2.54 17.68
N VAL A 245 8.03 3.22 17.37
CA VAL A 245 8.00 4.26 16.34
C VAL A 245 8.88 5.46 16.73
N CYS A 246 8.85 5.88 18.00
CA CYS A 246 9.72 6.95 18.48
C CYS A 246 11.20 6.56 18.44
N GLU A 247 11.56 5.36 18.88
CA GLU A 247 12.93 4.85 18.84
C GLU A 247 13.44 4.75 17.40
N ALA A 248 12.61 4.24 16.48
CA ALA A 248 12.94 4.18 15.06
C ALA A 248 13.16 5.59 14.46
N PHE A 249 12.29 6.54 14.82
CA PHE A 249 12.46 7.93 14.39
C PHE A 249 13.78 8.51 14.87
N ASP A 250 14.10 8.37 16.15
CA ASP A 250 15.33 8.90 16.73
C ASP A 250 16.59 8.31 16.07
N TYR A 251 16.56 7.01 15.77
CA TYR A 251 17.64 6.34 15.04
C TYR A 251 17.82 6.94 13.64
N LEU A 252 16.75 6.99 12.85
CA LEU A 252 16.81 7.47 11.46
C LEU A 252 17.10 8.97 11.37
N TYR A 253 16.63 9.76 12.35
CA TYR A 253 16.92 11.18 12.41
C TYR A 253 18.42 11.47 12.60
N ASN A 254 19.11 10.61 13.35
CA ASN A 254 20.55 10.72 13.55
C ASN A 254 21.32 10.32 12.28
N ASP A 255 20.78 9.38 11.49
CA ASP A 255 21.41 8.91 10.25
C ASP A 255 20.94 9.64 8.99
N CYS A 256 20.05 10.63 9.11
CA CYS A 256 19.53 11.46 8.00
C CYS A 256 18.76 10.66 6.93
N LEU A 257 17.92 9.71 7.32
CA LEU A 257 17.22 8.78 6.45
C LEU A 257 15.73 9.11 6.26
N LEU A 258 15.04 8.32 5.40
CA LEU A 258 13.60 8.40 5.18
C LEU A 258 12.85 7.67 6.31
N TYR A 259 11.83 8.31 6.87
CA TYR A 259 10.88 7.66 7.76
C TYR A 259 9.49 7.58 7.11
N THR A 260 8.96 6.38 6.95
CA THR A 260 7.59 6.14 6.50
C THR A 260 6.81 5.45 7.62
N SER A 261 5.72 6.05 8.06
CA SER A 261 4.80 5.45 9.02
C SER A 261 3.43 5.32 8.37
N PRO A 262 2.97 4.10 8.06
CA PRO A 262 1.58 3.88 7.71
C PRO A 262 0.68 4.25 8.90
N SER A 263 -0.43 4.92 8.60
CA SER A 263 -1.44 5.25 9.60
C SER A 263 -2.23 4.02 10.02
N PRO A 264 -2.83 3.98 11.22
CA PRO A 264 -3.60 2.86 11.70
C PRO A 264 -4.67 2.40 10.70
N ARG A 265 -4.58 1.13 10.34
CA ARG A 265 -5.72 0.38 9.81
C ARG A 265 -6.46 -0.16 11.04
N ASP A 266 -7.75 -0.08 11.03
CA ASP A 266 -8.62 -0.46 12.13
C ASP A 266 -8.37 -1.83 12.73
#